data_c0d62319f96d3f66b69887e3653ac97e
#
_entry.id   c0d62319f96d3f66b69887e3653ac97e
#
_cell.length_a   1.000
_cell.length_b   1.000
_cell.length_c   1.000
_cell.angle_alpha   90.00
_cell.angle_beta   90.00
_cell.angle_gamma   90.00
#
_symmetry.space_group_name_H-M   'P 1'
#
loop_
_entity.id
_entity.type
_entity.pdbx_description
1 polymer ?
#
loop_
_entity_poly.entity_id
_entity_poly.type
_entity_poly.pdbx_seq_one_letter_code
_entity_poly.pdbx_strand_id
1 'polypeptide(L)'
;PHRDALEEQLIMYCVQNEIPVIGVCRGMQHINALFGGKISYSARFKVPRPRGTDHMARIVKTDRYIKVNNFHSDCVYLENLSTMFYPIVVDEENESVEAFVSPTMSILAFQWHPERIFESEEGRLFTRHLIQDFLGLPRDDVKPAID
;
A
#
# COMPACT_ATOMS: atom_id res chain seq x y z
N PRO A 1 -2.06 15.14 -16.20
CA PRO A 1 -1.98 15.19 -17.67
C PRO A 1 -2.31 13.84 -18.30
N HIS A 2 -1.72 13.52 -19.42
CA HIS A 2 -2.04 12.29 -20.16
C HIS A 2 -1.82 11.00 -19.37
N ARG A 3 -0.76 10.93 -18.57
CA ARG A 3 -0.46 9.75 -17.78
C ARG A 3 -1.56 9.47 -16.76
N ASP A 4 -2.03 10.50 -16.09
CA ASP A 4 -3.06 10.36 -15.07
C ASP A 4 -4.40 9.92 -15.68
N ALA A 5 -4.78 10.52 -16.82
CA ALA A 5 -6.00 10.15 -17.52
C ALA A 5 -5.96 8.70 -17.99
N LEU A 6 -4.81 8.25 -18.50
CA LEU A 6 -4.63 6.88 -18.96
C LEU A 6 -4.72 5.90 -17.80
N GLU A 7 -4.06 6.22 -16.67
CA GLU A 7 -4.10 5.38 -15.48
C GLU A 7 -5.53 5.25 -14.95
N GLU A 8 -6.28 6.34 -14.89
CA GLU A 8 -7.68 6.31 -14.46
C GLU A 8 -8.52 5.40 -15.32
N GLN A 9 -8.37 5.52 -16.66
CA GLN A 9 -9.09 4.66 -17.59
C GLN A 9 -8.74 3.20 -17.37
N LEU A 10 -7.47 2.90 -17.16
CA LEU A 10 -7.01 1.55 -16.95
C LEU A 10 -7.54 0.97 -15.63
N ILE A 11 -7.50 1.75 -14.56
CA ILE A 11 -8.02 1.34 -13.26
C ILE A 11 -9.52 1.03 -13.38
N MET A 12 -10.29 1.91 -14.00
CA MET A 12 -11.73 1.71 -14.15
C MET A 12 -12.04 0.51 -15.04
N TYR A 13 -11.27 0.30 -16.08
CA TYR A 13 -11.41 -0.89 -16.91
C TYR A 13 -11.20 -2.17 -16.09
N CYS A 14 -10.14 -2.20 -15.29
CA CYS A 14 -9.86 -3.35 -14.43
C CYS A 14 -10.96 -3.59 -13.40
N VAL A 15 -11.43 -2.54 -12.76
CA VAL A 15 -12.52 -2.65 -11.78
C VAL A 15 -13.80 -3.20 -12.43
N GLN A 16 -14.15 -2.69 -13.61
CA GLN A 16 -15.36 -3.11 -14.33
C GLN A 16 -15.26 -4.54 -14.84
N ASN A 17 -14.07 -5.03 -15.10
CA ASN A 17 -13.84 -6.37 -15.64
C ASN A 17 -13.30 -7.35 -14.58
N GLU A 18 -13.37 -6.96 -13.31
CA GLU A 18 -12.96 -7.81 -12.18
C GLU A 18 -11.51 -8.27 -12.27
N ILE A 19 -10.65 -7.41 -12.81
CA ILE A 19 -9.21 -7.66 -12.87
C ILE A 19 -8.56 -7.05 -11.63
N PRO A 20 -7.80 -7.82 -10.85
CA PRO A 20 -7.13 -7.28 -9.65
C PRO A 20 -6.16 -6.15 -9.99
N VAL A 21 -6.15 -5.13 -9.13
CA VAL A 21 -5.28 -3.97 -9.28
C VAL A 21 -4.39 -3.85 -8.06
N ILE A 22 -3.09 -3.69 -8.29
CA ILE A 22 -2.14 -3.36 -7.22
C ILE A 22 -1.55 -2.00 -7.53
N GLY A 23 -1.79 -1.05 -6.62
CA GLY A 23 -1.23 0.29 -6.72
C GLY A 23 0.01 0.44 -5.85
N VAL A 24 1.03 1.12 -6.36
CA VAL A 24 2.31 1.29 -5.65
C VAL A 24 2.68 2.76 -5.62
N CYS A 25 2.95 3.27 -4.43
CA CYS A 25 3.42 4.63 -4.18
C CYS A 25 2.47 5.68 -4.78
N ARG A 26 2.87 6.34 -5.87
CA ARG A 26 2.01 7.29 -6.57
C ARG A 26 0.71 6.62 -7.03
N GLY A 27 0.76 5.36 -7.46
CA GLY A 27 -0.42 4.60 -7.86
C GLY A 27 -1.42 4.41 -6.72
N MET A 28 -0.94 4.18 -5.50
CA MET A 28 -1.80 4.11 -4.31
C MET A 28 -2.53 5.44 -4.09
N GLN A 29 -1.79 6.54 -4.12
CA GLN A 29 -2.34 7.87 -3.91
C GLN A 29 -3.39 8.21 -4.96
N HIS A 30 -3.11 7.87 -6.20
CA HIS A 30 -4.00 8.10 -7.34
C HIS A 30 -5.31 7.32 -7.23
N ILE A 31 -5.21 6.05 -6.85
CA ILE A 31 -6.38 5.20 -6.61
C ILE A 31 -7.24 5.81 -5.51
N ASN A 32 -6.63 6.22 -4.42
CA ASN A 32 -7.38 6.86 -3.33
C ASN A 32 -8.14 8.10 -3.81
N ALA A 33 -7.47 8.97 -4.56
CA ALA A 33 -8.09 10.18 -5.09
C ALA A 33 -9.22 9.87 -6.08
N LEU A 34 -9.03 8.87 -6.93
CA LEU A 34 -10.03 8.46 -7.92
C LEU A 34 -11.34 8.04 -7.24
N PHE A 35 -11.25 7.43 -6.07
CA PHE A 35 -12.42 6.96 -5.32
C PHE A 35 -12.84 7.90 -4.19
N GLY A 36 -12.49 9.17 -4.29
CA GLY A 36 -13.00 10.22 -3.41
C GLY A 36 -12.14 10.59 -2.21
N GLY A 37 -10.98 9.97 -2.06
CA GLY A 37 -10.03 10.36 -1.01
C GLY A 37 -9.18 11.55 -1.44
N LYS A 38 -8.22 11.90 -0.60
CA LYS A 38 -7.33 13.05 -0.84
C LYS A 38 -5.87 12.66 -0.73
N ILE A 39 -5.03 13.37 -1.47
CA ILE A 39 -3.58 13.26 -1.42
C ILE A 39 -3.04 14.52 -0.77
N SER A 40 -2.11 14.38 0.18
CA SER A 40 -1.38 15.53 0.73
C SER A 40 -0.05 15.62 0.02
N TYR A 41 0.07 16.63 -0.83
CA TYR A 41 1.28 16.85 -1.62
C TYR A 41 2.36 17.54 -0.78
N SER A 42 3.60 17.11 -0.97
CA SER A 42 4.73 17.61 -0.19
C SER A 42 4.44 17.56 1.31
N ALA A 43 4.00 16.39 1.75
CA ALA A 43 3.49 16.20 3.09
C ALA A 43 4.48 16.68 4.15
N ARG A 44 3.93 17.38 5.15
CA ARG A 44 4.69 17.80 6.31
C ARG A 44 4.55 16.74 7.37
N PHE A 45 5.43 15.78 7.31
CA PHE A 45 5.42 14.70 8.29
C PHE A 45 5.74 15.23 9.68
N LYS A 46 5.06 14.71 10.68
CA LYS A 46 5.37 14.98 12.09
C LYS A 46 6.79 14.52 12.41
N VAL A 47 7.17 13.38 11.83
CA VAL A 47 8.51 12.83 11.94
C VAL A 47 9.08 12.73 10.53
N PRO A 48 9.91 13.70 10.11
CA PRO A 48 10.52 13.65 8.78
C PRO A 48 11.43 12.44 8.61
N ARG A 49 11.41 11.87 7.42
CA ARG A 49 12.24 10.71 7.09
C ARG A 49 12.97 10.94 5.78
N PRO A 50 14.28 10.70 5.75
CA PRO A 50 15.03 10.73 4.49
C PRO A 50 14.51 9.67 3.53
N ARG A 51 14.52 10.01 2.24
CA ARG A 51 14.13 9.09 1.18
C ARG A 51 15.06 7.87 1.16
N GLY A 52 14.50 6.68 1.04
CA GLY A 52 15.25 5.44 1.04
C GLY A 52 15.49 4.85 2.42
N THR A 53 15.01 5.52 3.47
CA THR A 53 15.15 5.03 4.84
C THR A 53 13.95 4.15 5.20
N ASP A 54 14.20 2.95 5.70
CA ASP A 54 13.13 2.10 6.21
C ASP A 54 12.57 2.67 7.51
N HIS A 55 11.28 2.44 7.73
CA HIS A 55 10.62 2.86 8.96
C HIS A 55 9.62 1.84 9.43
N MET A 56 9.24 1.95 10.70
CA MET A 56 8.25 1.06 11.29
C MET A 56 6.85 1.52 10.93
N ALA A 57 5.99 0.55 10.66
CA ALA A 57 4.58 0.79 10.43
C ALA A 57 3.76 -0.30 11.12
N ARG A 58 2.55 0.05 11.55
CA ARG A 58 1.69 -0.86 12.30
C ARG A 58 0.68 -1.55 11.39
N ILE A 59 0.61 -2.87 11.53
CA ILE A 59 -0.45 -3.67 10.90
C ILE A 59 -1.71 -3.48 11.73
N VAL A 60 -2.74 -2.91 11.14
CA VAL A 60 -3.97 -2.53 11.85
C VAL A 60 -4.63 -3.72 12.55
N LYS A 61 -4.71 -4.85 11.86
CA LYS A 61 -5.45 -6.02 12.35
C LYS A 61 -4.80 -6.69 13.56
N THR A 62 -3.48 -6.69 13.64
CA THR A 62 -2.74 -7.46 14.66
C THR A 62 -1.99 -6.60 15.65
N ASP A 63 -1.89 -5.29 15.40
CA ASP A 63 -1.06 -4.36 16.17
C ASP A 63 0.43 -4.70 16.15
N ARG A 64 0.86 -5.56 15.23
CA ARG A 64 2.27 -5.85 15.02
C ARG A 64 2.90 -4.75 14.17
N TYR A 65 4.19 -4.54 14.37
CA TYR A 65 4.97 -3.57 13.60
C TYR A 65 5.87 -4.29 12.60
N ILE A 66 5.98 -3.72 11.41
CA ILE A 66 6.88 -4.18 10.37
C ILE A 66 7.71 -3.00 9.86
N LYS A 67 8.87 -3.29 9.29
CA LYS A 67 9.67 -2.28 8.61
C LYS A 67 9.35 -2.28 7.12
N VAL A 68 9.11 -1.09 6.58
CA VAL A 68 8.87 -0.89 5.16
C VAL A 68 9.75 0.24 4.65
N ASN A 69 10.03 0.24 3.35
CA ASN A 69 10.87 1.27 2.75
C ASN A 69 10.08 2.57 2.53
N ASN A 70 10.80 3.66 2.35
CA ASN A 70 10.21 4.98 2.20
C ASN A 70 10.83 5.71 1.01
N PHE A 71 10.03 5.92 -0.04
CA PHE A 71 10.46 6.61 -1.26
C PHE A 71 9.43 7.66 -1.69
N HIS A 72 8.76 8.27 -0.72
CA HIS A 72 7.70 9.24 -1.03
C HIS A 72 7.79 10.48 -0.16
N SER A 73 7.27 11.59 -0.66
CA SER A 73 7.07 12.82 0.09
C SER A 73 5.60 13.25 0.12
N ASP A 74 4.79 12.68 -0.76
CA ASP A 74 3.33 12.84 -0.70
C ASP A 74 2.74 11.65 0.04
N CYS A 75 1.59 11.85 0.67
CA CYS A 75 0.96 10.76 1.43
C CYS A 75 -0.57 10.89 1.45
N VAL A 76 -1.19 9.83 1.96
CA VAL A 76 -2.62 9.82 2.27
C VAL A 76 -2.74 9.72 3.79
N TYR A 77 -3.20 10.77 4.44
CA TYR A 77 -3.47 10.69 5.87
C TYR A 77 -4.68 9.80 6.13
N LEU A 78 -4.71 9.17 7.28
CA LEU A 78 -5.78 8.23 7.63
C LEU A 78 -7.17 8.86 7.47
N GLU A 79 -7.34 10.11 7.88
CA GLU A 79 -8.59 10.84 7.75
C GLU A 79 -8.99 11.13 6.29
N ASN A 80 -8.05 11.04 5.36
CA ASN A 80 -8.26 11.32 3.94
C ASN A 80 -8.36 10.07 3.07
N LEU A 81 -8.34 8.89 3.68
CA LEU A 81 -8.56 7.66 2.95
C LEU A 81 -10.01 7.61 2.47
N SER A 82 -10.22 7.21 1.21
CA SER A 82 -11.58 6.98 0.69
C SER A 82 -12.34 6.01 1.59
N THR A 83 -13.62 6.28 1.79
CA THR A 83 -14.48 5.40 2.58
C THR A 83 -14.70 4.03 1.93
N MET A 84 -14.28 3.87 0.68
CA MET A 84 -14.37 2.60 -0.03
C MET A 84 -13.22 1.65 0.29
N PHE A 85 -12.23 2.11 1.03
CA PHE A 85 -11.04 1.33 1.35
C PHE A 85 -10.87 1.09 2.83
N TYR A 86 -10.22 -0.03 3.17
CA TYR A 86 -9.85 -0.38 4.53
C TYR A 86 -8.35 -0.24 4.69
N PRO A 87 -7.87 0.50 5.70
CA PRO A 87 -6.43 0.59 5.95
C PRO A 87 -5.91 -0.74 6.49
N ILE A 88 -4.79 -1.21 5.95
CA ILE A 88 -4.14 -2.45 6.39
C ILE A 88 -2.94 -2.13 7.26
N VAL A 89 -2.14 -1.14 6.84
CA VAL A 89 -0.92 -0.73 7.53
C VAL A 89 -0.90 0.79 7.61
N VAL A 90 -0.53 1.30 8.79
CA VAL A 90 -0.47 2.74 9.04
C VAL A 90 0.85 3.12 9.67
N ASP A 91 1.32 4.32 9.33
CA ASP A 91 2.45 4.95 9.99
C ASP A 91 1.88 5.79 11.14
N GLU A 92 1.99 5.29 12.36
CA GLU A 92 1.40 5.97 13.50
C GLU A 92 2.04 7.32 13.82
N GLU A 93 3.33 7.44 13.58
CA GLU A 93 4.04 8.70 13.86
C GLU A 93 3.51 9.83 12.99
N ASN A 94 3.18 9.54 11.75
CA ASN A 94 2.70 10.53 10.78
C ASN A 94 1.20 10.42 10.49
N GLU A 95 0.52 9.41 11.03
CA GLU A 95 -0.92 9.17 10.83
C GLU A 95 -1.27 8.99 9.34
N SER A 96 -0.35 8.40 8.59
CA SER A 96 -0.54 8.17 7.16
C SER A 96 -0.77 6.70 6.85
N VAL A 97 -1.55 6.47 5.79
CA VAL A 97 -1.86 5.11 5.33
C VAL A 97 -0.69 4.58 4.52
N GLU A 98 -0.19 3.42 4.91
CA GLU A 98 0.90 2.75 4.20
C GLU A 98 0.41 1.65 3.27
N ALA A 99 -0.76 1.07 3.55
CA ALA A 99 -1.42 0.11 2.66
C ALA A 99 -2.92 0.09 2.92
N PHE A 100 -3.68 -0.11 1.85
CA PHE A 100 -5.13 -0.27 1.95
C PHE A 100 -5.64 -1.30 0.96
N VAL A 101 -6.89 -1.74 1.17
CA VAL A 101 -7.51 -2.76 0.33
C VAL A 101 -8.99 -2.44 0.11
N SER A 102 -9.50 -2.83 -1.05
CA SER A 102 -10.94 -2.97 -1.31
C SER A 102 -11.18 -4.39 -1.82
N PRO A 103 -11.71 -5.29 -1.00
CA PRO A 103 -11.99 -6.66 -1.47
C PRO A 103 -13.09 -6.70 -2.53
N THR A 104 -14.05 -5.78 -2.48
CA THR A 104 -15.16 -5.75 -3.44
C THR A 104 -14.74 -5.32 -4.84
N MET A 105 -13.73 -4.44 -4.95
CA MET A 105 -13.21 -3.98 -6.23
C MET A 105 -11.93 -4.66 -6.63
N SER A 106 -11.41 -5.58 -5.80
CA SER A 106 -10.13 -6.24 -6.01
C SER A 106 -8.98 -5.25 -6.20
N ILE A 107 -8.85 -4.34 -5.24
CA ILE A 107 -7.77 -3.35 -5.21
C ILE A 107 -6.94 -3.54 -3.94
N LEU A 108 -5.62 -3.60 -4.11
CA LEU A 108 -4.64 -3.57 -3.03
C LEU A 108 -3.63 -2.48 -3.35
N ALA A 109 -3.25 -1.69 -2.39
CA ALA A 109 -2.34 -0.58 -2.64
C ALA A 109 -1.32 -0.42 -1.52
N PHE A 110 -0.10 -0.05 -1.91
CA PHE A 110 1.04 0.15 -1.02
C PHE A 110 1.63 1.54 -1.20
N GLN A 111 1.95 2.21 -0.11
CA GLN A 111 2.74 3.43 -0.16
C GLN A 111 4.22 3.11 -0.36
N TRP A 112 4.71 2.00 0.24
CA TRP A 112 6.08 1.56 0.01
C TRP A 112 6.20 0.84 -1.34
N HIS A 113 7.45 0.55 -1.72
CA HIS A 113 7.75 -0.15 -2.97
C HIS A 113 8.01 -1.64 -2.70
N PRO A 114 7.03 -2.52 -2.96
CA PRO A 114 7.21 -3.96 -2.73
C PRO A 114 8.32 -4.57 -3.57
N GLU A 115 8.62 -3.96 -4.71
CA GLU A 115 9.61 -4.45 -5.67
C GLU A 115 11.04 -4.07 -5.30
N ARG A 116 11.22 -3.19 -4.29
CA ARG A 116 12.55 -2.75 -3.88
C ARG A 116 13.07 -3.54 -2.69
N ILE A 117 14.37 -3.42 -2.43
CA ILE A 117 15.02 -4.15 -1.34
C ILE A 117 14.49 -3.70 0.02
N PHE A 118 14.25 -4.67 0.89
CA PHE A 118 13.88 -4.46 2.29
C PHE A 118 15.08 -4.79 3.17
N GLU A 119 15.33 -3.97 4.19
CA GLU A 119 16.26 -4.33 5.25
C GLU A 119 15.69 -5.44 6.12
N SER A 120 14.37 -5.44 6.28
CA SER A 120 13.68 -6.37 7.16
C SER A 120 13.12 -7.55 6.38
N GLU A 121 13.55 -8.75 6.74
CA GLU A 121 12.98 -9.99 6.20
C GLU A 121 11.50 -10.11 6.55
N GLU A 122 11.13 -9.73 7.76
CA GLU A 122 9.73 -9.77 8.20
C GLU A 122 8.85 -8.85 7.35
N GLY A 123 9.32 -7.63 7.05
CA GLY A 123 8.60 -6.70 6.18
C GLY A 123 8.45 -7.24 4.76
N ARG A 124 9.50 -7.86 4.25
CA ARG A 124 9.48 -8.48 2.93
C ARG A 124 8.48 -9.63 2.87
N LEU A 125 8.50 -10.50 3.85
CA LEU A 125 7.60 -11.65 3.91
C LEU A 125 6.14 -11.23 4.09
N PHE A 126 5.88 -10.27 4.96
CA PHE A 126 4.53 -9.74 5.13
C PHE A 126 3.99 -9.21 3.80
N THR A 127 4.78 -8.42 3.10
CA THR A 127 4.40 -7.83 1.81
C THR A 127 4.09 -8.93 0.78
N ARG A 128 4.97 -9.92 0.69
CA ARG A 128 4.79 -11.04 -0.22
C ARG A 128 3.52 -11.84 0.08
N HIS A 129 3.30 -12.17 1.33
CA HIS A 129 2.11 -12.92 1.75
C HIS A 129 0.83 -12.13 1.47
N LEU A 130 0.86 -10.84 1.72
CA LEU A 130 -0.29 -9.98 1.46
C LEU A 130 -0.67 -9.97 -0.03
N ILE A 131 0.33 -9.88 -0.91
CA ILE A 131 0.10 -9.94 -2.36
C ILE A 131 -0.41 -11.31 -2.78
N GLN A 132 0.21 -12.37 -2.28
CA GLN A 132 -0.21 -13.74 -2.60
C GLN A 132 -1.64 -14.00 -2.15
N ASP A 133 -1.98 -13.62 -0.93
CA ASP A 133 -3.34 -13.79 -0.42
C ASP A 133 -4.35 -12.99 -1.25
N PHE A 134 -4.00 -11.75 -1.59
CA PHE A 134 -4.87 -10.89 -2.40
C PHE A 134 -5.14 -11.50 -3.77
N LEU A 135 -4.14 -12.10 -4.41
CA LEU A 135 -4.25 -12.71 -5.73
C LEU A 135 -4.78 -14.13 -5.68
N GLY A 136 -5.03 -14.68 -4.50
CA GLY A 136 -5.47 -16.07 -4.35
C GLY A 136 -4.39 -17.09 -4.66
N LEU A 137 -3.14 -16.70 -4.54
CA LEU A 137 -2.00 -17.58 -4.80
C LEU A 137 -1.54 -18.29 -3.52
N PRO A 138 -0.98 -19.49 -3.61
CA PRO A 138 -0.41 -20.16 -2.45
C PRO A 138 0.84 -19.43 -1.98
N ARG A 139 1.10 -19.50 -0.69
CA ARG A 139 2.33 -18.95 -0.11
C ARG A 139 3.47 -19.92 -0.33
N ASP A 140 4.35 -19.62 -1.28
CA ASP A 140 5.43 -20.50 -1.72
C ASP A 140 6.65 -20.50 -0.79
N ASP A 141 6.73 -19.58 0.14
CA ASP A 141 7.80 -19.49 1.10
C ASP A 141 7.47 -20.14 2.45
N VAL A 142 6.30 -20.73 2.55
CA VAL A 142 5.92 -21.54 3.71
C VAL A 142 6.56 -22.91 3.55
N LYS A 143 7.56 -23.20 4.38
CA LYS A 143 8.25 -24.48 4.31
C LYS A 143 7.50 -25.55 5.11
N PRO A 144 7.53 -26.80 4.64
CA PRO A 144 7.03 -27.93 5.43
C PRO A 144 7.76 -28.03 6.76
N ALA A 145 7.05 -28.50 7.77
CA ALA A 145 7.62 -28.62 9.11
C ALA A 145 8.79 -29.61 9.19
N ILE A 146 8.92 -30.47 8.22
CA ILE A 146 9.96 -31.48 8.18
C ILE A 146 11.29 -30.98 7.60
N ASP A 147 11.30 -29.81 7.09
CA ASP A 147 12.51 -29.25 6.51
C ASP A 147 13.56 -28.93 7.56
#